data_80a5542403ef0cf7c5f6cba7b9c724b2
#
_entry.id   80a5542403ef0cf7c5f6cba7b9c724b2
#
_cell.length_a   1.000
_cell.length_b   1.000
_cell.length_c   1.000
_cell.angle_alpha   90.00
_cell.angle_beta   90.00
_cell.angle_gamma   90.00
#
_symmetry.space_group_name_H-M   'P 1'
#
loop_
_entity.id
_entity.type
_entity.pdbx_description
1 polymer ?
#
loop_
_entity_poly.entity_id
_entity_poly.type
_entity_poly.pdbx_seq_one_letter_code
_entity_poly.pdbx_strand_id
1 'polypeptide(L)'
;MRKKLLSVALCATMVAGLLAGCGSSSKSDKSSSEKGSVYWLNFKPEADEALQSIAKTYQKEKGVKVKVVTAASGNYNSTLTSEMGKSAAPTLFVVGNQAAVKTWDDYCLDLKDTDVYKELSTDSFNLKDDKGKVASIGYCYESYGLIVNKKLLKKAGYEVSDIKNFESLKSVAEDIHK
;
A
#
# COMPACT_ATOMS: atom_id res chain seq x y z
N MET A 1 -23.25 -39.75 42.28
CA MET A 1 -22.38 -40.45 41.32
C MET A 1 -22.79 -40.26 39.86
N ARG A 2 -24.10 -40.23 39.52
CA ARG A 2 -24.55 -40.07 38.10
C ARG A 2 -24.16 -38.74 37.41
N LYS A 3 -24.08 -37.62 38.14
CA LYS A 3 -23.71 -36.32 37.55
C LYS A 3 -22.23 -36.21 37.17
N LYS A 4 -21.33 -36.92 37.86
CA LYS A 4 -19.89 -36.93 37.57
C LYS A 4 -19.56 -37.81 36.37
N LEU A 5 -20.33 -38.85 36.11
CA LEU A 5 -20.18 -39.71 34.94
C LEU A 5 -20.59 -39.02 33.63
N LEU A 6 -21.64 -38.16 33.71
CA LEU A 6 -22.08 -37.36 32.55
C LEU A 6 -21.03 -36.32 32.09
N SER A 7 -20.32 -35.71 33.05
CA SER A 7 -19.28 -34.72 32.73
C SER A 7 -18.06 -35.33 32.06
N VAL A 8 -17.67 -36.55 32.46
CA VAL A 8 -16.53 -37.26 31.84
C VAL A 8 -16.91 -37.74 30.43
N ALA A 9 -18.14 -38.17 30.21
CA ALA A 9 -18.59 -38.59 28.87
C ALA A 9 -18.63 -37.41 27.89
N LEU A 10 -19.00 -36.20 28.34
CA LEU A 10 -19.05 -34.99 27.50
C LEU A 10 -17.67 -34.50 27.12
N CYS A 11 -16.66 -34.60 28.02
CA CYS A 11 -15.29 -34.26 27.70
C CYS A 11 -14.64 -35.26 26.73
N ALA A 12 -14.96 -36.54 26.82
CA ALA A 12 -14.42 -37.57 25.92
C ALA A 12 -14.93 -37.41 24.47
N THR A 13 -16.16 -36.95 24.30
CA THR A 13 -16.71 -36.70 22.94
C THR A 13 -16.11 -35.45 22.27
N MET A 14 -15.67 -34.42 23.02
CA MET A 14 -14.98 -33.27 22.45
C MET A 14 -13.54 -33.60 22.00
N VAL A 15 -12.84 -34.47 22.71
CA VAL A 15 -11.47 -34.88 22.33
C VAL A 15 -11.48 -35.78 21.10
N ALA A 16 -12.50 -36.63 20.92
CA ALA A 16 -12.62 -37.46 19.73
C ALA A 16 -12.97 -36.68 18.46
N GLY A 17 -13.67 -35.52 18.60
CA GLY A 17 -13.99 -34.62 17.49
C GLY A 17 -12.80 -33.84 16.94
N LEU A 18 -11.76 -33.60 17.74
CA LEU A 18 -10.56 -32.87 17.33
C LEU A 18 -9.54 -33.75 16.56
N LEU A 19 -9.64 -35.05 16.66
CA LEU A 19 -8.74 -36.00 15.96
C LEU A 19 -9.25 -36.42 14.59
N ALA A 20 -10.51 -36.17 14.27
CA ALA A 20 -11.10 -36.50 12.96
C ALA A 20 -10.98 -35.37 11.93
N GLY A 21 -10.48 -34.16 12.32
CA GLY A 21 -10.38 -32.99 11.47
C GLY A 21 -9.06 -32.84 10.69
N CYS A 22 -8.08 -33.72 10.86
CA CYS A 22 -6.78 -33.64 10.20
C CYS A 22 -6.55 -34.74 9.17
N GLY A 23 -7.52 -34.97 8.29
CA GLY A 23 -7.43 -36.01 7.27
C GLY A 23 -8.03 -35.61 5.94
N SER A 24 -7.92 -34.35 5.53
CA SER A 24 -8.10 -33.97 4.12
C SER A 24 -6.72 -33.76 3.52
N SER A 25 -6.15 -34.82 2.97
CA SER A 25 -5.06 -34.75 2.02
C SER A 25 -5.54 -33.95 0.81
N SER A 26 -5.41 -32.62 0.89
CA SER A 26 -5.32 -31.82 -0.31
C SER A 26 -4.19 -32.40 -1.12
N LYS A 27 -4.51 -33.07 -2.22
CA LYS A 27 -3.53 -33.28 -3.29
C LYS A 27 -2.90 -31.91 -3.54
N SER A 28 -1.70 -31.71 -3.06
CA SER A 28 -0.86 -30.64 -3.53
C SER A 28 -0.66 -30.92 -5.01
N ASP A 29 -1.29 -30.13 -5.84
CA ASP A 29 -0.86 -29.97 -7.22
C ASP A 29 0.60 -29.58 -7.20
N LYS A 30 1.46 -30.58 -7.32
CA LYS A 30 2.88 -30.41 -7.62
C LYS A 30 2.99 -29.91 -9.06
N SER A 31 2.64 -28.67 -9.29
CA SER A 31 2.93 -27.95 -10.53
C SER A 31 2.61 -26.46 -10.36
N SER A 32 3.15 -25.81 -9.37
CA SER A 32 3.34 -24.37 -9.45
C SER A 32 4.74 -24.08 -8.92
N SER A 33 5.58 -23.86 -9.89
CA SER A 33 6.89 -23.22 -9.82
C SER A 33 7.19 -22.52 -8.50
N GLU A 34 8.40 -22.65 -8.06
CA GLU A 34 9.11 -21.90 -7.03
C GLU A 34 9.09 -20.36 -7.19
N LYS A 35 8.18 -19.84 -8.01
CA LYS A 35 8.06 -18.41 -8.33
C LYS A 35 7.16 -17.69 -7.35
N GLY A 36 7.39 -17.64 -6.10
CA GLY A 36 6.74 -16.81 -5.09
C GLY A 36 5.38 -16.15 -5.48
N SER A 37 4.92 -15.25 -4.68
CA SER A 37 3.72 -14.45 -4.97
C SER A 37 3.91 -13.01 -4.46
N VAL A 38 3.22 -12.06 -5.08
CA VAL A 38 3.22 -10.66 -4.67
C VAL A 38 1.85 -10.31 -4.11
N TYR A 39 1.83 -9.73 -2.92
CA TYR A 39 0.67 -9.04 -2.38
C TYR A 39 0.97 -7.55 -2.32
N TRP A 40 0.33 -6.78 -3.20
CA TRP A 40 0.48 -5.34 -3.29
C TRP A 40 -0.69 -4.64 -2.59
N LEU A 41 -0.41 -3.95 -1.49
CA LEU A 41 -1.37 -3.04 -0.87
C LEU A 41 -1.22 -1.66 -1.50
N ASN A 42 -2.18 -1.32 -2.36
CA ASN A 42 -2.22 -0.06 -3.09
C ASN A 42 -2.91 1.04 -2.27
N PHE A 43 -2.36 2.27 -2.31
CA PHE A 43 -2.93 3.42 -1.65
C PHE A 43 -3.61 4.42 -2.61
N LYS A 44 -3.59 4.16 -3.92
CA LYS A 44 -4.17 5.01 -4.98
C LYS A 44 -5.44 4.38 -5.55
N PRO A 45 -6.65 4.69 -5.00
CA PRO A 45 -7.90 4.14 -5.51
C PRO A 45 -8.12 4.42 -6.99
N GLU A 46 -7.71 5.58 -7.48
CA GLU A 46 -7.81 6.00 -8.88
C GLU A 46 -6.97 5.14 -9.84
N ALA A 47 -5.98 4.44 -9.33
CA ALA A 47 -5.12 3.55 -10.11
C ALA A 47 -5.53 2.08 -10.04
N ASP A 48 -6.57 1.72 -9.29
CA ASP A 48 -6.92 0.32 -9.00
C ASP A 48 -7.11 -0.50 -10.27
N GLU A 49 -7.93 -0.04 -11.21
CA GLU A 49 -8.21 -0.76 -12.46
C GLU A 49 -6.93 -1.03 -13.28
N ALA A 50 -6.07 -0.02 -13.39
CA ALA A 50 -4.80 -0.15 -14.09
C ALA A 50 -3.87 -1.16 -13.41
N LEU A 51 -3.78 -1.12 -12.09
CA LEU A 51 -2.95 -2.04 -11.31
C LEU A 51 -3.47 -3.47 -11.35
N GLN A 52 -4.78 -3.70 -11.31
CA GLN A 52 -5.39 -5.01 -11.50
C GLN A 52 -5.08 -5.57 -12.90
N SER A 53 -5.09 -4.72 -13.93
CA SER A 53 -4.74 -5.10 -15.29
C SER A 53 -3.26 -5.48 -15.41
N ILE A 54 -2.36 -4.68 -14.85
CA ILE A 54 -0.91 -4.96 -14.81
C ILE A 54 -0.66 -6.28 -14.07
N ALA A 55 -1.30 -6.50 -12.93
CA ALA A 55 -1.16 -7.71 -12.15
C ALA A 55 -1.54 -8.97 -12.95
N LYS A 56 -2.66 -8.92 -13.67
CA LYS A 56 -3.10 -10.01 -14.55
C LYS A 56 -2.11 -10.28 -15.69
N THR A 57 -1.62 -9.23 -16.33
CA THR A 57 -0.64 -9.33 -17.41
C THR A 57 0.67 -9.94 -16.90
N TYR A 58 1.20 -9.44 -15.79
CA TYR A 58 2.41 -9.95 -15.17
C TYR A 58 2.26 -11.43 -14.76
N GLN A 59 1.13 -11.79 -14.16
CA GLN A 59 0.86 -13.19 -13.81
C GLN A 59 0.83 -14.10 -15.06
N LYS A 60 0.22 -13.63 -16.14
CA LYS A 60 0.17 -14.40 -17.41
C LYS A 60 1.54 -14.58 -18.02
N GLU A 61 2.37 -13.53 -18.03
CA GLU A 61 3.68 -13.54 -18.70
C GLU A 61 4.76 -14.21 -17.86
N LYS A 62 4.76 -13.99 -16.55
CA LYS A 62 5.83 -14.44 -15.65
C LYS A 62 5.46 -15.65 -14.80
N GLY A 63 4.18 -16.00 -14.73
CA GLY A 63 3.68 -17.10 -13.89
C GLY A 63 3.74 -16.79 -12.38
N VAL A 64 3.94 -15.53 -11.99
CA VAL A 64 3.95 -15.08 -10.60
C VAL A 64 2.55 -14.60 -10.21
N LYS A 65 1.99 -15.17 -9.14
CA LYS A 65 0.68 -14.72 -8.64
C LYS A 65 0.81 -13.31 -8.04
N VAL A 66 -0.01 -12.37 -8.52
CA VAL A 66 -0.07 -11.01 -8.01
C VAL A 66 -1.47 -10.72 -7.49
N LYS A 67 -1.56 -10.35 -6.21
CA LYS A 67 -2.78 -9.89 -5.56
C LYS A 67 -2.64 -8.39 -5.31
N VAL A 68 -3.53 -7.58 -5.88
CA VAL A 68 -3.64 -6.15 -5.57
C VAL A 68 -4.86 -5.94 -4.68
N VAL A 69 -4.66 -5.26 -3.55
CA VAL A 69 -5.74 -4.79 -2.67
C VAL A 69 -5.59 -3.29 -2.53
N THR A 70 -6.63 -2.56 -2.86
CA THR A 70 -6.64 -1.10 -2.76
C THR A 70 -7.34 -0.65 -1.49
N ALA A 71 -6.64 0.11 -0.67
CA ALA A 71 -7.21 0.71 0.52
C ALA A 71 -8.19 1.83 0.13
N ALA A 72 -9.26 1.99 0.90
CA ALA A 72 -10.17 3.12 0.74
C ALA A 72 -9.44 4.45 0.98
N SER A 73 -9.89 5.49 0.28
CA SER A 73 -9.31 6.84 0.41
C SER A 73 -9.24 7.29 1.88
N GLY A 74 -8.09 7.78 2.30
CA GLY A 74 -7.83 8.22 3.67
C GLY A 74 -7.58 7.11 4.70
N ASN A 75 -7.76 5.84 4.33
CA ASN A 75 -7.67 4.71 5.28
C ASN A 75 -6.43 3.82 5.10
N TYR A 76 -5.47 4.25 4.27
CA TYR A 76 -4.32 3.42 3.95
C TYR A 76 -3.54 2.94 5.19
N ASN A 77 -3.20 3.84 6.10
CA ASN A 77 -2.38 3.50 7.28
C ASN A 77 -3.08 2.48 8.20
N SER A 78 -4.37 2.64 8.45
CA SER A 78 -5.15 1.69 9.27
C SER A 78 -5.28 0.34 8.58
N THR A 79 -5.47 0.34 7.26
CA THR A 79 -5.50 -0.87 6.45
C THR A 79 -4.14 -1.57 6.47
N LEU A 80 -3.04 -0.85 6.25
CA LEU A 80 -1.69 -1.41 6.30
C LEU A 80 -1.40 -2.05 7.66
N THR A 81 -1.72 -1.37 8.76
CA THR A 81 -1.54 -1.92 10.11
C THR A 81 -2.32 -3.23 10.30
N SER A 82 -3.57 -3.26 9.83
CA SER A 82 -4.40 -4.47 9.92
C SER A 82 -3.85 -5.60 9.04
N GLU A 83 -3.41 -5.30 7.82
CA GLU A 83 -2.91 -6.31 6.89
C GLU A 83 -1.54 -6.86 7.31
N MET A 84 -0.66 -6.05 7.88
CA MET A 84 0.65 -6.47 8.38
C MET A 84 0.56 -7.42 9.58
N GLY A 85 -0.55 -7.38 10.34
CA GLY A 85 -0.81 -8.32 11.43
C GLY A 85 -1.28 -9.71 10.99
N LYS A 86 -1.48 -9.94 9.69
CA LYS A 86 -1.98 -11.21 9.15
C LYS A 86 -0.84 -12.14 8.77
N SER A 87 -1.12 -13.45 8.76
CA SER A 87 -0.16 -14.46 8.30
C SER A 87 0.24 -14.30 6.82
N ALA A 88 -0.62 -13.68 6.00
CA ALA A 88 -0.35 -13.34 4.60
C ALA A 88 -0.30 -11.81 4.46
N ALA A 89 0.72 -11.20 5.02
CA ALA A 89 0.94 -9.76 4.97
C ALA A 89 1.32 -9.26 3.56
N PRO A 90 1.11 -7.96 3.26
CA PRO A 90 1.61 -7.35 2.04
C PRO A 90 3.12 -7.50 1.88
N THR A 91 3.54 -7.90 0.69
CA THR A 91 4.96 -7.96 0.30
C THR A 91 5.41 -6.70 -0.44
N LEU A 92 4.46 -5.92 -0.93
CA LEU A 92 4.68 -4.62 -1.56
C LEU A 92 3.68 -3.61 -0.98
N PHE A 93 4.19 -2.57 -0.35
CA PHE A 93 3.39 -1.56 0.34
C PHE A 93 4.06 -0.18 0.27
N VAL A 94 3.33 0.86 0.55
CA VAL A 94 3.81 2.25 0.45
C VAL A 94 4.25 2.78 1.80
N VAL A 95 5.48 3.29 1.83
CA VAL A 95 6.04 4.09 2.91
C VAL A 95 6.29 5.49 2.36
N GLY A 96 5.39 6.42 2.64
CA GLY A 96 5.31 7.71 1.94
C GLY A 96 6.03 8.89 2.59
N ASN A 97 6.61 8.71 3.78
CA ASN A 97 7.33 9.77 4.50
C ASN A 97 8.27 9.20 5.56
N GLN A 98 9.11 10.06 6.14
CA GLN A 98 10.11 9.65 7.13
C GLN A 98 9.51 9.09 8.43
N ALA A 99 8.35 9.56 8.85
CA ALA A 99 7.68 9.01 10.04
C ALA A 99 7.19 7.57 9.79
N ALA A 100 6.70 7.30 8.57
CA ALA A 100 6.31 5.96 8.16
C ALA A 100 7.52 5.02 8.04
N VAL A 101 8.70 5.52 7.61
CA VAL A 101 9.93 4.70 7.64
C VAL A 101 10.20 4.22 9.07
N LYS A 102 10.19 5.12 10.05
CA LYS A 102 10.42 4.74 11.47
C LYS A 102 9.43 3.70 12.00
N THR A 103 8.21 3.72 11.49
CA THR A 103 7.16 2.75 11.89
C THR A 103 7.36 1.39 11.25
N TRP A 104 7.82 1.35 10.00
CA TRP A 104 7.80 0.14 9.16
C TRP A 104 9.19 -0.39 8.82
N ASP A 105 10.26 0.18 9.37
CA ASP A 105 11.64 -0.14 9.03
C ASP A 105 11.96 -1.64 9.12
N ASP A 106 11.51 -2.30 10.18
CA ASP A 106 11.74 -3.74 10.39
C ASP A 106 11.09 -4.63 9.32
N TYR A 107 10.13 -4.09 8.57
CA TYR A 107 9.44 -4.78 7.47
C TYR A 107 10.00 -4.39 6.09
N CYS A 108 10.86 -3.39 6.01
CA CYS A 108 11.41 -2.89 4.76
C CYS A 108 12.71 -3.58 4.40
N LEU A 109 12.79 -4.10 3.18
CA LEU A 109 14.04 -4.56 2.59
C LEU A 109 14.94 -3.36 2.28
N ASP A 110 16.25 -3.51 2.34
CA ASP A 110 17.16 -2.54 1.73
C ASP A 110 17.09 -2.66 0.21
N LEU A 111 16.63 -1.60 -0.43
CA LEU A 111 16.40 -1.57 -1.87
C LEU A 111 17.62 -1.14 -2.68
N LYS A 112 18.72 -0.71 -2.03
CA LYS A 112 19.91 -0.11 -2.65
C LYS A 112 20.55 -0.99 -3.74
N ASP A 113 20.55 -2.30 -3.55
CA ASP A 113 21.20 -3.23 -4.47
C ASP A 113 20.21 -3.93 -5.43
N THR A 114 18.94 -3.53 -5.40
CA THR A 114 17.91 -4.10 -6.28
C THR A 114 18.03 -3.57 -7.72
N ASP A 115 17.56 -4.37 -8.68
CA ASP A 115 17.57 -3.94 -10.07
C ASP A 115 16.69 -2.72 -10.32
N VAL A 116 15.53 -2.62 -9.62
CA VAL A 116 14.67 -1.44 -9.70
C VAL A 116 15.35 -0.17 -9.22
N TYR A 117 16.23 -0.25 -8.22
CA TYR A 117 16.99 0.91 -7.75
C TYR A 117 17.97 1.42 -8.82
N LYS A 118 18.59 0.52 -9.58
CA LYS A 118 19.54 0.86 -10.66
C LYS A 118 18.87 1.57 -11.85
N GLU A 119 17.57 1.36 -12.03
CA GLU A 119 16.77 1.98 -13.10
C GLU A 119 16.22 3.36 -12.73
N LEU A 120 16.42 3.83 -11.49
CA LEU A 120 15.91 5.13 -11.06
C LEU A 120 16.69 6.26 -11.76
N SER A 121 15.96 7.23 -12.30
CA SER A 121 16.54 8.45 -12.89
C SER A 121 17.06 9.42 -11.82
N THR A 122 16.57 9.31 -10.58
CA THR A 122 17.01 10.09 -9.42
C THR A 122 16.70 9.33 -8.12
N ASP A 123 17.53 9.53 -7.11
CA ASP A 123 17.32 9.01 -5.76
C ASP A 123 16.75 10.06 -4.77
N SER A 124 16.45 11.26 -5.26
CA SER A 124 16.01 12.41 -4.46
C SER A 124 14.69 12.18 -3.71
N PHE A 125 13.87 11.24 -4.17
CA PHE A 125 12.58 10.90 -3.55
C PHE A 125 12.64 9.61 -2.73
N ASN A 126 13.80 9.00 -2.59
CA ASN A 126 13.97 7.79 -1.80
C ASN A 126 13.99 8.12 -0.31
N LEU A 127 13.39 7.25 0.48
CA LEU A 127 13.41 7.40 1.93
C LEU A 127 14.42 6.41 2.53
N LYS A 128 15.24 6.92 3.45
CA LYS A 128 16.27 6.14 4.13
C LYS A 128 15.98 6.08 5.63
N ASP A 129 16.35 4.99 6.26
CA ASP A 129 16.39 4.91 7.71
C ASP A 129 17.58 5.70 8.30
N ASP A 130 17.68 5.73 9.62
CA ASP A 130 18.76 6.43 10.33
C ASP A 130 20.14 5.76 10.12
N LYS A 131 20.18 4.56 9.55
CA LYS A 131 21.42 3.78 9.24
C LYS A 131 21.81 3.87 7.76
N GLY A 132 20.99 4.56 6.92
CA GLY A 132 21.23 4.72 5.50
C GLY A 132 20.66 3.62 4.61
N LYS A 133 19.88 2.66 5.17
CA LYS A 133 19.11 1.67 4.39
C LYS A 133 18.09 2.39 3.53
N VAL A 134 18.01 2.06 2.25
CA VAL A 134 16.97 2.57 1.34
C VAL A 134 15.68 1.78 1.59
N ALA A 135 14.86 2.28 2.51
CA ALA A 135 13.63 1.63 2.94
C ALA A 135 12.48 1.80 1.96
N SER A 136 12.52 2.85 1.13
CA SER A 136 11.51 3.12 0.11
C SER A 136 12.11 3.85 -1.08
N ILE A 137 11.64 3.51 -2.28
CA ILE A 137 11.93 4.24 -3.52
C ILE A 137 10.71 5.04 -3.95
N GLY A 138 10.94 6.24 -4.49
CA GLY A 138 9.88 7.06 -5.05
C GLY A 138 9.46 6.55 -6.43
N TYR A 139 8.27 5.95 -6.55
CA TYR A 139 7.72 5.51 -7.83
C TYR A 139 6.81 6.57 -8.49
N CYS A 140 6.29 7.50 -7.70
CA CYS A 140 5.57 8.69 -8.17
C CYS A 140 5.69 9.80 -7.12
N TYR A 141 5.53 11.04 -7.54
CA TYR A 141 5.47 12.19 -6.64
C TYR A 141 4.29 13.07 -7.01
N GLU A 142 3.80 13.80 -6.04
CA GLU A 142 2.70 14.74 -6.18
C GLU A 142 3.17 16.14 -5.74
N SER A 143 2.61 17.15 -6.39
CA SER A 143 2.87 18.54 -6.04
C SER A 143 1.57 19.24 -5.72
N TYR A 144 1.64 20.15 -4.76
CA TYR A 144 0.55 21.05 -4.45
C TYR A 144 0.76 22.37 -5.18
N GLY A 145 -0.32 22.93 -5.69
CA GLY A 145 -0.28 24.20 -6.38
C GLY A 145 -1.66 24.80 -6.57
N LEU A 146 -1.69 26.03 -7.07
CA LEU A 146 -2.94 26.70 -7.43
C LEU A 146 -3.21 26.50 -8.91
N ILE A 147 -4.38 25.95 -9.22
CA ILE A 147 -4.88 25.90 -10.60
C ILE A 147 -5.62 27.20 -10.88
N VAL A 148 -5.10 27.97 -11.83
CA VAL A 148 -5.63 29.29 -12.15
C VAL A 148 -6.31 29.27 -13.52
N ASN A 149 -7.56 29.71 -13.56
CA ASN A 149 -8.23 30.00 -14.83
C ASN A 149 -7.72 31.35 -15.39
N LYS A 150 -6.72 31.30 -16.26
CA LYS A 150 -6.08 32.47 -16.84
C LYS A 150 -7.05 33.43 -17.56
N LYS A 151 -8.12 32.91 -18.21
CA LYS A 151 -9.12 33.73 -18.87
C LYS A 151 -9.92 34.57 -17.87
N LEU A 152 -10.36 33.96 -16.77
CA LEU A 152 -11.11 34.67 -15.74
C LEU A 152 -10.22 35.65 -14.99
N LEU A 153 -8.99 35.25 -14.66
CA LEU A 153 -8.02 36.12 -14.00
C LEU A 153 -7.76 37.40 -14.83
N LYS A 154 -7.52 37.25 -16.14
CA LYS A 154 -7.33 38.36 -17.07
C LYS A 154 -8.58 39.23 -17.21
N LYS A 155 -9.78 38.64 -17.21
CA LYS A 155 -11.03 39.39 -17.22
C LYS A 155 -11.18 40.25 -15.96
N ALA A 156 -10.64 39.80 -14.85
CA ALA A 156 -10.59 40.58 -13.59
C ALA A 156 -9.46 41.62 -13.53
N GLY A 157 -8.67 41.76 -14.60
CA GLY A 157 -7.59 42.75 -14.68
C GLY A 157 -6.25 42.29 -14.15
N TYR A 158 -6.06 40.97 -13.90
CA TYR A 158 -4.84 40.40 -13.34
C TYR A 158 -4.19 39.37 -14.26
N GLU A 159 -2.88 39.19 -14.10
CA GLU A 159 -2.09 38.12 -14.72
C GLU A 159 -1.54 37.18 -13.62
N VAL A 160 -1.12 35.98 -14.02
CA VAL A 160 -0.54 35.01 -13.07
C VAL A 160 0.72 35.54 -12.40
N SER A 161 1.49 36.37 -13.11
CA SER A 161 2.69 37.05 -12.60
C SER A 161 2.43 38.03 -11.46
N ASP A 162 1.19 38.47 -11.24
CA ASP A 162 0.83 39.35 -10.14
C ASP A 162 0.71 38.60 -8.82
N ILE A 163 0.54 37.27 -8.90
CA ILE A 163 0.45 36.38 -7.73
C ILE A 163 1.82 35.82 -7.41
N LYS A 164 2.58 36.53 -6.56
CA LYS A 164 3.98 36.21 -6.22
C LYS A 164 4.14 35.54 -4.85
N ASN A 165 3.21 35.76 -3.96
CA ASN A 165 3.22 35.28 -2.58
C ASN A 165 1.79 35.24 -2.02
N PHE A 166 1.64 34.86 -0.75
CA PHE A 166 0.34 34.78 -0.10
C PHE A 166 -0.38 36.13 -0.03
N GLU A 167 0.33 37.21 0.25
CA GLU A 167 -0.24 38.55 0.36
C GLU A 167 -0.81 39.04 -0.97
N SER A 168 -0.10 38.85 -2.08
CA SER A 168 -0.58 39.20 -3.42
C SER A 168 -1.74 38.30 -3.85
N LEU A 169 -1.70 36.99 -3.52
CA LEU A 169 -2.83 36.10 -3.76
C LEU A 169 -4.08 36.55 -3.00
N LYS A 170 -3.92 36.87 -1.71
CA LYS A 170 -5.02 37.36 -0.87
C LYS A 170 -5.62 38.64 -1.43
N SER A 171 -4.77 39.60 -1.78
CA SER A 171 -5.21 40.89 -2.35
C SER A 171 -5.99 40.74 -3.64
N VAL A 172 -5.51 39.89 -4.57
CA VAL A 172 -6.21 39.57 -5.83
C VAL A 172 -7.55 38.90 -5.55
N ALA A 173 -7.59 37.93 -4.62
CA ALA A 173 -8.82 37.21 -4.28
C ALA A 173 -9.87 38.14 -3.62
N GLU A 174 -9.45 39.01 -2.72
CA GLU A 174 -10.33 40.01 -2.08
C GLU A 174 -10.89 41.03 -3.08
N ASP A 175 -10.10 41.44 -4.07
CA ASP A 175 -10.54 42.39 -5.08
C ASP A 175 -11.54 41.76 -6.07
N ILE A 176 -11.30 40.53 -6.48
CA ILE A 176 -12.21 39.77 -7.37
C ILE A 176 -13.54 39.45 -6.66
N HIS A 177 -13.54 39.35 -5.33
CA HIS A 177 -14.74 39.02 -4.55
C HIS A 177 -15.66 40.23 -4.32
N LYS A 178 -15.21 41.46 -4.52
CA LYS A 178 -16.03 42.68 -4.41
C LYS A 178 -16.98 42.84 -5.57
#